data_627247a8bcf95ea3923781a671806e7d
#
_entry.id   627247a8bcf95ea3923781a671806e7d
#
_cell.length_a   1.000
_cell.length_b   1.000
_cell.length_c   1.000
_cell.angle_alpha   90.00
_cell.angle_beta   90.00
_cell.angle_gamma   90.00
#
_symmetry.space_group_name_H-M   'P 1'
#
loop_
_entity.id
_entity.type
_entity.pdbx_description
1 polymer ?
#
loop_
_entity_poly.entity_id
_entity_poly.type
_entity_poly.pdbx_seq_one_letter_code
_entity_poly.pdbx_strand_id
1 'polypeptide(L)'
;VIALDAEKRAAMNEANDLRAQRNQLSKRVGMLMGQAKKDPSKLAEAEEAKAQVKANADRLAQLEEMEGRLTQQITKIMMVIPQMIDPSVPIGPDDTHNVEVQRFGEAKTPEFDIPYHTEIMERFDGIDMDAAGRVSGNGFYYLMGDIARLHEAVLAYGRDFMIDKGFTYCIPPFMIHGNVVEGVMSQTDMDAMMYKIEGEDLYLIGTSEHSMIGKFIDQILPTESLPQTLTSYSPCFRKEKGAHGIEERGIYRIHQFEKQEMIVVCKPEDSKKWYDQLWQYSVELFRSLD
;
A
#
# COMPACT_ATOMS: atom_id res chain seq x y z
N VAL A 1 21.08 -6.66 3.14
CA VAL A 1 20.03 -7.66 3.31
C VAL A 1 20.62 -9.05 3.47
N ILE A 2 21.39 -9.59 2.51
CA ILE A 2 21.90 -10.97 2.51
C ILE A 2 22.62 -11.32 3.83
N ALA A 3 23.50 -10.47 4.33
CA ALA A 3 24.20 -10.70 5.59
C ALA A 3 23.25 -10.74 6.80
N LEU A 4 22.30 -9.81 6.88
CA LEU A 4 21.27 -9.78 7.94
C LEU A 4 20.35 -11.00 7.89
N ASP A 5 19.97 -11.44 6.70
CA ASP A 5 19.16 -12.65 6.52
C ASP A 5 19.92 -13.91 6.95
N ALA A 6 21.22 -14.01 6.63
CA ALA A 6 22.06 -15.12 7.08
C ALA A 6 22.17 -15.16 8.63
N GLU A 7 22.36 -14.00 9.27
CA GLU A 7 22.38 -13.87 10.73
C GLU A 7 21.03 -14.25 11.35
N LYS A 8 19.92 -13.78 10.77
CA LYS A 8 18.57 -14.14 11.19
C LYS A 8 18.34 -15.65 11.11
N ARG A 9 18.70 -16.28 9.98
CA ARG A 9 18.57 -17.74 9.81
C ARG A 9 19.39 -18.52 10.82
N ALA A 10 20.62 -18.06 11.13
CA ALA A 10 21.46 -18.68 12.15
C ALA A 10 20.80 -18.62 13.53
N ALA A 11 20.24 -17.44 13.91
CA ALA A 11 19.51 -17.28 15.16
C ALA A 11 18.25 -18.16 15.23
N MET A 12 17.48 -18.24 14.15
CA MET A 12 16.30 -19.11 14.06
C MET A 12 16.65 -20.59 14.21
N ASN A 13 17.73 -21.05 13.58
CA ASN A 13 18.19 -22.44 13.68
C ASN A 13 18.60 -22.77 15.12
N GLU A 14 19.44 -21.93 15.76
CA GLU A 14 19.80 -22.08 17.16
C GLU A 14 18.58 -22.10 18.08
N ALA A 15 17.61 -21.21 17.85
CA ALA A 15 16.36 -21.16 18.61
C ALA A 15 15.55 -22.46 18.47
N ASN A 16 15.48 -23.04 17.28
CA ASN A 16 14.78 -24.30 17.03
C ASN A 16 15.46 -25.47 17.74
N ASP A 17 16.80 -25.53 17.71
CA ASP A 17 17.57 -26.54 18.43
C ASP A 17 17.35 -26.41 19.94
N LEU A 18 17.39 -25.22 20.50
CA LEU A 18 17.10 -24.97 21.92
C LEU A 18 15.68 -25.35 22.32
N ARG A 19 14.66 -25.09 21.45
CA ARG A 19 13.28 -25.54 21.69
C ARG A 19 13.19 -27.06 21.73
N ALA A 20 13.88 -27.77 20.84
CA ALA A 20 13.95 -29.24 20.87
C ALA A 20 14.63 -29.77 22.12
N GLN A 21 15.80 -29.20 22.50
CA GLN A 21 16.52 -29.55 23.74
C GLN A 21 15.68 -29.27 24.98
N ARG A 22 14.98 -28.11 25.04
CA ARG A 22 14.09 -27.76 26.15
C ARG A 22 13.02 -28.84 26.37
N ASN A 23 12.42 -29.32 25.29
CA ASN A 23 11.37 -30.36 25.37
C ASN A 23 11.96 -31.69 25.92
N GLN A 24 13.17 -32.07 25.51
CA GLN A 24 13.86 -33.25 26.01
C GLN A 24 14.26 -33.09 27.49
N LEU A 25 14.88 -31.96 27.87
CA LEU A 25 15.27 -31.64 29.22
C LEU A 25 14.08 -31.60 30.18
N SER A 26 12.96 -31.01 29.77
CA SER A 26 11.73 -30.96 30.58
C SER A 26 11.19 -32.34 30.90
N LYS A 27 11.22 -33.27 29.92
CA LYS A 27 10.84 -34.67 30.13
C LYS A 27 11.82 -35.35 31.12
N ARG A 28 13.13 -35.08 30.95
CA ARG A 28 14.19 -35.64 31.84
C ARG A 28 14.01 -35.12 33.27
N VAL A 29 13.76 -33.83 33.46
CA VAL A 29 13.44 -33.22 34.79
C VAL A 29 12.28 -33.96 35.44
N GLY A 30 11.19 -34.16 34.70
CA GLY A 30 10.00 -34.87 35.20
C GLY A 30 10.32 -36.29 35.67
N MET A 31 11.12 -37.05 34.90
CA MET A 31 11.54 -38.39 35.28
C MET A 31 12.45 -38.38 36.51
N LEU A 32 13.48 -37.53 36.55
CA LEU A 32 14.43 -37.42 37.65
C LEU A 32 13.74 -37.01 38.98
N MET A 33 12.81 -36.04 38.92
CA MET A 33 12.03 -35.65 40.09
C MET A 33 11.12 -36.78 40.61
N GLY A 34 10.57 -37.60 39.69
CA GLY A 34 9.86 -38.81 40.09
C GLY A 34 10.72 -39.85 40.77
N GLN A 35 11.95 -40.06 40.29
CA GLN A 35 12.95 -40.99 40.85
C GLN A 35 13.51 -40.47 42.17
N ALA A 36 13.75 -39.16 42.31
CA ALA A 36 14.26 -38.52 43.51
C ALA A 36 13.38 -38.75 44.77
N LYS A 37 12.11 -39.08 44.58
CA LYS A 37 11.22 -39.49 45.68
C LYS A 37 11.61 -40.82 46.31
N LYS A 38 12.35 -41.67 45.57
CA LYS A 38 12.79 -42.99 46.01
C LYS A 38 14.30 -43.03 46.23
N ASP A 39 15.06 -42.22 45.52
CA ASP A 39 16.51 -42.11 45.56
C ASP A 39 16.94 -40.65 45.62
N PRO A 40 17.30 -40.13 46.81
CA PRO A 40 17.69 -38.71 46.96
C PRO A 40 18.94 -38.30 46.17
N SER A 41 19.78 -39.23 45.73
CA SER A 41 20.96 -38.92 44.90
C SER A 41 20.56 -38.31 43.53
N LYS A 42 19.36 -38.60 43.05
CA LYS A 42 18.81 -38.07 41.79
C LYS A 42 18.38 -36.61 41.86
N LEU A 43 18.34 -36.02 43.04
CA LEU A 43 17.93 -34.61 43.22
C LEU A 43 18.96 -33.66 42.57
N ALA A 44 20.26 -33.94 42.73
CA ALA A 44 21.31 -33.13 42.14
C ALA A 44 21.24 -33.11 40.62
N GLU A 45 21.04 -34.28 39.98
CA GLU A 45 20.86 -34.39 38.54
C GLU A 45 19.60 -33.65 38.04
N ALA A 46 18.54 -33.67 38.84
CA ALA A 46 17.31 -32.94 38.50
C ALA A 46 17.51 -31.42 38.58
N GLU A 47 18.23 -30.91 39.56
CA GLU A 47 18.54 -29.49 39.70
C GLU A 47 19.48 -29.01 38.61
N GLU A 48 20.48 -29.79 38.20
CA GLU A 48 21.32 -29.49 37.04
C GLU A 48 20.50 -29.40 35.75
N ALA A 49 19.59 -30.36 35.51
CA ALA A 49 18.71 -30.34 34.34
C ALA A 49 17.76 -29.13 34.36
N LYS A 50 17.25 -28.70 35.53
CA LYS A 50 16.47 -27.47 35.66
C LYS A 50 17.30 -26.24 35.34
N ALA A 51 18.54 -26.15 35.80
CA ALA A 51 19.43 -25.03 35.49
C ALA A 51 19.68 -24.93 33.97
N GLN A 52 19.87 -26.07 33.30
CA GLN A 52 19.99 -26.10 31.83
C GLN A 52 18.71 -25.65 31.13
N VAL A 53 17.52 -26.06 31.60
CA VAL A 53 16.25 -25.58 31.07
C VAL A 53 16.13 -24.06 31.18
N LYS A 54 16.55 -23.50 32.34
CA LYS A 54 16.54 -22.05 32.55
C LYS A 54 17.51 -21.33 31.62
N ALA A 55 18.75 -21.80 31.52
CA ALA A 55 19.76 -21.22 30.63
C ALA A 55 19.30 -21.24 29.15
N ASN A 56 18.68 -22.35 28.71
CA ASN A 56 18.13 -22.47 27.38
C ASN A 56 16.94 -21.49 27.16
N ALA A 57 16.11 -21.25 28.18
CA ALA A 57 15.01 -20.27 28.10
C ALA A 57 15.54 -18.84 27.99
N ASP A 58 16.56 -18.47 28.77
CA ASP A 58 17.20 -17.15 28.72
C ASP A 58 17.85 -16.90 27.33
N ARG A 59 18.55 -17.91 26.81
CA ARG A 59 19.16 -17.84 25.47
C ARG A 59 18.10 -17.75 24.36
N LEU A 60 17.03 -18.52 24.48
CA LEU A 60 15.91 -18.48 23.53
C LEU A 60 15.27 -17.10 23.47
N ALA A 61 15.04 -16.44 24.61
CA ALA A 61 14.50 -15.09 24.66
C ALA A 61 15.42 -14.08 23.94
N GLN A 62 16.75 -14.19 24.12
CA GLN A 62 17.72 -13.34 23.40
C GLN A 62 17.67 -13.55 21.89
N LEU A 63 17.53 -14.81 21.44
CA LEU A 63 17.44 -15.12 20.02
C LEU A 63 16.14 -14.63 19.39
N GLU A 64 15.04 -14.71 20.11
CA GLU A 64 13.72 -14.18 19.67
C GLU A 64 13.75 -12.66 19.56
N GLU A 65 14.37 -11.96 20.50
CA GLU A 65 14.60 -10.51 20.42
C GLU A 65 15.48 -10.14 19.22
N MET A 66 16.59 -10.89 19.02
CA MET A 66 17.49 -10.72 17.88
C MET A 66 16.79 -10.95 16.55
N GLU A 67 15.97 -11.99 16.43
CA GLU A 67 15.17 -12.29 15.25
C GLU A 67 14.21 -11.13 14.93
N GLY A 68 13.51 -10.61 15.94
CA GLY A 68 12.61 -9.45 15.81
C GLY A 68 13.34 -8.21 15.29
N ARG A 69 14.50 -7.89 15.89
CA ARG A 69 15.35 -6.75 15.48
C ARG A 69 15.87 -6.90 14.04
N LEU A 70 16.39 -8.09 13.70
CA LEU A 70 16.90 -8.37 12.35
C LEU A 70 15.77 -8.31 11.31
N THR A 71 14.58 -8.82 11.64
CA THR A 71 13.41 -8.74 10.76
C THR A 71 13.05 -7.29 10.47
N GLN A 72 12.99 -6.43 11.48
CA GLN A 72 12.72 -5.00 11.30
C GLN A 72 13.76 -4.30 10.43
N GLN A 73 15.06 -4.62 10.64
CA GLN A 73 16.14 -4.05 9.82
C GLN A 73 16.04 -4.49 8.36
N ILE A 74 15.78 -5.77 8.12
CA ILE A 74 15.59 -6.31 6.75
C ILE A 74 14.39 -5.62 6.09
N THR A 75 13.26 -5.56 6.77
CA THR A 75 12.05 -4.92 6.25
C THR A 75 12.32 -3.46 5.85
N LYS A 76 12.96 -2.67 6.74
CA LYS A 76 13.29 -1.26 6.42
C LYS A 76 14.15 -1.12 5.16
N ILE A 77 15.13 -2.01 4.98
CA ILE A 77 15.98 -1.98 3.78
C ILE A 77 15.18 -2.42 2.55
N MET A 78 14.37 -3.49 2.67
CA MET A 78 13.56 -3.99 1.56
C MET A 78 12.54 -2.96 1.07
N MET A 79 11.96 -2.17 1.95
CA MET A 79 10.97 -1.13 1.60
C MET A 79 11.52 0.01 0.75
N VAL A 80 12.85 0.21 0.73
CA VAL A 80 13.49 1.26 -0.09
C VAL A 80 14.20 0.72 -1.33
N ILE A 81 14.16 -0.58 -1.55
CA ILE A 81 14.73 -1.20 -2.77
C ILE A 81 13.71 -1.02 -3.90
N PRO A 82 14.09 -0.35 -5.02
CA PRO A 82 13.21 -0.21 -6.16
C PRO A 82 12.80 -1.56 -6.74
N GLN A 83 11.59 -1.61 -7.30
CA GLN A 83 11.13 -2.78 -8.07
C GLN A 83 11.95 -2.93 -9.35
N MET A 84 11.99 -4.15 -9.87
CA MET A 84 12.57 -4.42 -11.18
C MET A 84 11.71 -3.76 -12.25
N ILE A 85 12.32 -2.90 -13.06
CA ILE A 85 11.66 -2.25 -14.19
C ILE A 85 11.71 -3.14 -15.43
N ASP A 86 10.71 -3.00 -16.31
CA ASP A 86 10.72 -3.69 -17.60
C ASP A 86 11.89 -3.20 -18.46
N PRO A 87 12.59 -4.07 -19.20
CA PRO A 87 13.74 -3.69 -20.04
C PRO A 87 13.42 -2.63 -21.12
N SER A 88 12.15 -2.45 -21.48
CA SER A 88 11.71 -1.42 -22.44
C SER A 88 11.65 -0.01 -21.84
N VAL A 89 11.72 0.13 -20.52
CA VAL A 89 11.66 1.43 -19.85
C VAL A 89 13.00 2.17 -20.01
N PRO A 90 13.01 3.42 -20.51
CA PRO A 90 14.22 4.22 -20.60
C PRO A 90 14.84 4.45 -19.22
N ILE A 91 16.16 4.39 -19.14
CA ILE A 91 16.90 4.71 -17.92
C ILE A 91 17.32 6.17 -17.99
N GLY A 92 16.95 6.96 -16.96
CA GLY A 92 17.31 8.36 -16.85
C GLY A 92 17.28 8.81 -15.38
N PRO A 93 17.93 9.94 -15.04
CA PRO A 93 17.97 10.46 -13.69
C PRO A 93 16.64 11.05 -13.19
N ASP A 94 15.76 11.48 -14.11
CA ASP A 94 14.47 12.12 -13.81
C ASP A 94 13.50 12.03 -15.00
N ASP A 95 12.33 12.62 -14.86
CA ASP A 95 11.21 12.60 -15.81
C ASP A 95 11.51 13.33 -17.14
N THR A 96 12.53 14.19 -17.19
CA THR A 96 12.97 14.83 -18.46
C THR A 96 13.52 13.82 -19.47
N HIS A 97 13.85 12.61 -19.01
CA HIS A 97 14.31 11.50 -19.84
C HIS A 97 13.18 10.59 -20.32
N ASN A 98 11.93 10.89 -19.95
CA ASN A 98 10.77 10.15 -20.44
C ASN A 98 10.68 10.26 -21.97
N VAL A 99 10.38 9.14 -22.61
CA VAL A 99 10.20 9.05 -24.06
C VAL A 99 8.72 8.95 -24.38
N GLU A 100 8.22 9.85 -25.23
CA GLU A 100 6.85 9.78 -25.72
C GLU A 100 6.70 8.52 -26.58
N VAL A 101 5.83 7.61 -26.18
CA VAL A 101 5.60 6.34 -26.89
C VAL A 101 4.39 6.40 -27.82
N GLN A 102 3.44 7.30 -27.55
CA GLN A 102 2.22 7.44 -28.35
C GLN A 102 1.59 8.82 -28.19
N ARG A 103 1.02 9.34 -29.28
CA ARG A 103 0.27 10.59 -29.30
C ARG A 103 -1.06 10.38 -30.00
N PHE A 104 -2.13 10.97 -29.50
CA PHE A 104 -3.47 10.92 -30.08
C PHE A 104 -3.94 12.32 -30.43
N GLY A 105 -4.41 12.49 -31.70
CA GLY A 105 -4.89 13.76 -32.21
C GLY A 105 -3.81 14.82 -32.37
N GLU A 106 -4.25 16.00 -32.80
CA GLU A 106 -3.41 17.19 -32.93
C GLU A 106 -3.91 18.26 -31.96
N ALA A 107 -2.99 18.81 -31.17
CA ALA A 107 -3.32 19.94 -30.30
C ALA A 107 -3.63 21.17 -31.16
N LYS A 108 -4.87 21.64 -31.07
CA LYS A 108 -5.30 22.90 -31.70
C LYS A 108 -5.36 23.98 -30.64
N THR A 109 -4.50 24.97 -30.76
CA THR A 109 -4.58 26.15 -29.89
C THR A 109 -5.67 27.07 -30.47
N PRO A 110 -6.74 27.40 -29.75
CA PRO A 110 -7.75 28.33 -30.20
C PRO A 110 -7.18 29.75 -30.34
N GLU A 111 -7.82 30.58 -31.20
CA GLU A 111 -7.41 31.97 -31.39
C GLU A 111 -7.84 32.90 -30.25
N PHE A 112 -8.59 32.40 -29.26
CA PHE A 112 -9.04 33.12 -28.07
C PHE A 112 -8.29 32.70 -26.82
N ASP A 113 -8.23 33.57 -25.83
CA ASP A 113 -7.66 33.27 -24.53
C ASP A 113 -8.51 32.20 -23.81
N ILE A 114 -7.89 31.08 -23.50
CA ILE A 114 -8.54 29.98 -22.78
C ILE A 114 -8.66 30.38 -21.30
N PRO A 115 -9.91 30.56 -20.79
CA PRO A 115 -10.09 30.87 -19.37
C PRO A 115 -9.63 29.70 -18.49
N TYR A 116 -9.17 30.02 -17.29
CA TYR A 116 -8.76 29.00 -16.34
C TYR A 116 -9.98 28.19 -15.86
N HIS A 117 -9.76 26.93 -15.48
CA HIS A 117 -10.89 26.04 -15.13
C HIS A 117 -11.78 26.59 -13.99
N THR A 118 -11.20 27.22 -12.96
CA THR A 118 -12.00 27.84 -11.89
C THR A 118 -12.79 29.05 -12.38
N GLU A 119 -12.26 29.86 -13.30
CA GLU A 119 -12.97 30.97 -13.92
C GLU A 119 -14.19 30.49 -14.69
N ILE A 120 -14.09 29.32 -15.35
CA ILE A 120 -15.23 28.71 -16.02
C ILE A 120 -16.27 28.26 -14.99
N MET A 121 -15.85 27.60 -13.92
CA MET A 121 -16.73 27.13 -12.85
C MET A 121 -17.44 28.29 -12.15
N GLU A 122 -16.76 29.42 -11.91
CA GLU A 122 -17.32 30.63 -11.31
C GLU A 122 -18.43 31.25 -12.19
N ARG A 123 -18.28 31.23 -13.53
CA ARG A 123 -19.32 31.71 -14.46
C ARG A 123 -20.63 30.94 -14.36
N PHE A 124 -20.59 29.71 -13.83
CA PHE A 124 -21.75 28.86 -13.60
C PHE A 124 -22.17 28.81 -12.13
N ASP A 125 -21.66 29.70 -11.28
CA ASP A 125 -21.84 29.66 -9.82
C ASP A 125 -21.55 28.24 -9.22
N GLY A 126 -20.61 27.55 -9.85
CA GLY A 126 -20.37 26.11 -9.63
C GLY A 126 -19.22 25.79 -8.67
N ILE A 127 -18.52 26.79 -8.13
CA ILE A 127 -17.39 26.60 -7.19
C ILE A 127 -17.38 27.70 -6.13
N ASP A 128 -17.05 27.34 -4.88
CA ASP A 128 -16.79 28.29 -3.79
C ASP A 128 -15.52 27.91 -3.04
N MET A 129 -14.40 28.52 -3.45
CA MET A 129 -13.09 28.32 -2.84
C MET A 129 -12.96 29.09 -1.53
N ASP A 130 -13.63 30.24 -1.38
CA ASP A 130 -13.59 31.07 -0.18
C ASP A 130 -14.27 30.38 1.01
N ALA A 131 -15.44 29.77 0.76
CA ALA A 131 -16.10 28.96 1.78
C ALA A 131 -15.26 27.75 2.16
N ALA A 132 -14.65 27.06 1.21
CA ALA A 132 -13.77 25.95 1.47
C ALA A 132 -12.56 26.37 2.30
N GLY A 133 -11.96 27.51 1.99
CA GLY A 133 -10.87 28.10 2.77
C GLY A 133 -11.23 28.35 4.24
N ARG A 134 -12.45 28.83 4.50
CA ARG A 134 -12.95 29.08 5.87
C ARG A 134 -13.23 27.78 6.64
N VAL A 135 -13.63 26.72 5.95
CA VAL A 135 -14.04 25.45 6.60
C VAL A 135 -12.86 24.50 6.79
N SER A 136 -11.99 24.37 5.79
CA SER A 136 -10.95 23.32 5.75
C SER A 136 -9.56 23.84 5.42
N GLY A 137 -9.44 25.09 4.98
CA GLY A 137 -8.20 25.66 4.51
C GLY A 137 -8.06 25.58 2.98
N ASN A 138 -6.89 26.02 2.49
CA ASN A 138 -6.58 25.97 1.06
C ASN A 138 -6.44 24.52 0.59
N GLY A 139 -6.70 24.27 -0.69
CA GLY A 139 -6.61 22.92 -1.27
C GLY A 139 -7.86 22.07 -1.05
N PHE A 140 -8.98 22.70 -0.66
CA PHE A 140 -10.32 22.12 -0.63
C PHE A 140 -11.26 22.95 -1.49
N TYR A 141 -12.43 22.42 -1.82
CA TYR A 141 -13.40 23.08 -2.69
C TYR A 141 -14.83 22.76 -2.24
N TYR A 142 -15.76 23.62 -2.65
CA TYR A 142 -17.17 23.28 -2.81
C TYR A 142 -17.48 23.30 -4.29
N LEU A 143 -17.99 22.19 -4.83
CA LEU A 143 -18.63 22.16 -6.14
C LEU A 143 -20.15 22.29 -5.96
N MET A 144 -20.80 23.05 -6.83
CA MET A 144 -22.22 23.37 -6.68
C MET A 144 -22.95 23.27 -8.00
N GLY A 145 -24.27 23.13 -7.92
CA GLY A 145 -25.15 23.19 -9.09
C GLY A 145 -24.80 22.22 -10.20
N ASP A 146 -24.75 22.70 -11.41
CA ASP A 146 -24.50 21.88 -12.60
C ASP A 146 -23.03 21.42 -12.70
N ILE A 147 -22.08 22.17 -12.12
CA ILE A 147 -20.67 21.72 -12.05
C ILE A 147 -20.54 20.49 -11.16
N ALA A 148 -21.20 20.47 -9.99
CA ALA A 148 -21.21 19.29 -9.12
C ALA A 148 -21.88 18.08 -9.81
N ARG A 149 -22.98 18.33 -10.55
CA ARG A 149 -23.65 17.26 -11.32
C ARG A 149 -22.78 16.72 -12.46
N LEU A 150 -22.05 17.61 -13.15
CA LEU A 150 -21.11 17.20 -14.21
C LEU A 150 -19.97 16.37 -13.64
N HIS A 151 -19.42 16.76 -12.50
CA HIS A 151 -18.38 16.01 -11.79
C HIS A 151 -18.85 14.58 -11.47
N GLU A 152 -20.03 14.43 -10.86
CA GLU A 152 -20.62 13.10 -10.56
C GLU A 152 -20.93 12.32 -11.84
N ALA A 153 -21.38 12.97 -12.91
CA ALA A 153 -21.67 12.33 -14.19
C ALA A 153 -20.41 11.74 -14.84
N VAL A 154 -19.28 12.45 -14.79
CA VAL A 154 -17.98 11.96 -15.31
C VAL A 154 -17.49 10.73 -14.53
N LEU A 155 -17.61 10.77 -13.20
CA LEU A 155 -17.26 9.62 -12.35
C LEU A 155 -18.16 8.41 -12.61
N ALA A 156 -19.48 8.66 -12.74
CA ALA A 156 -20.45 7.61 -13.07
C ALA A 156 -20.17 7.01 -14.45
N TYR A 157 -19.84 7.83 -15.43
CA TYR A 157 -19.46 7.37 -16.77
C TYR A 157 -18.22 6.49 -16.73
N GLY A 158 -17.14 6.90 -16.04
CA GLY A 158 -15.94 6.09 -15.90
C GLY A 158 -16.20 4.76 -15.22
N ARG A 159 -17.05 4.75 -14.18
CA ARG A 159 -17.47 3.52 -13.49
C ARG A 159 -18.21 2.58 -14.46
N ASP A 160 -19.24 3.09 -15.15
CA ASP A 160 -20.09 2.28 -16.02
C ASP A 160 -19.28 1.77 -17.23
N PHE A 161 -18.39 2.60 -17.78
CA PHE A 161 -17.45 2.18 -18.81
C PHE A 161 -16.61 0.97 -18.38
N MET A 162 -16.10 0.95 -17.15
CA MET A 162 -15.30 -0.17 -16.65
C MET A 162 -16.15 -1.41 -16.36
N ILE A 163 -17.39 -1.23 -15.89
CA ILE A 163 -18.35 -2.34 -15.72
C ILE A 163 -18.65 -3.00 -17.08
N ASP A 164 -18.84 -2.20 -18.13
CA ASP A 164 -19.06 -2.68 -19.50
C ASP A 164 -17.83 -3.45 -20.08
N LYS A 165 -16.62 -3.14 -19.59
CA LYS A 165 -15.40 -3.91 -19.88
C LYS A 165 -15.28 -5.20 -19.07
N GLY A 166 -16.26 -5.52 -18.23
CA GLY A 166 -16.31 -6.76 -17.44
C GLY A 166 -15.62 -6.66 -16.07
N PHE A 167 -15.34 -5.44 -15.59
CA PHE A 167 -14.78 -5.24 -14.25
C PHE A 167 -15.85 -5.34 -13.18
N THR A 168 -15.54 -5.99 -12.08
CA THR A 168 -16.40 -6.00 -10.90
C THR A 168 -16.26 -4.69 -10.14
N TYR A 169 -17.36 -3.96 -9.98
CA TYR A 169 -17.39 -2.72 -9.21
C TYR A 169 -17.34 -2.99 -7.71
N CYS A 170 -16.47 -2.29 -7.00
CA CYS A 170 -16.26 -2.41 -5.56
C CYS A 170 -16.30 -1.05 -4.89
N ILE A 171 -16.89 -0.98 -3.70
CA ILE A 171 -16.77 0.15 -2.77
C ILE A 171 -15.90 -0.33 -1.59
N PRO A 172 -14.65 0.09 -1.52
CA PRO A 172 -13.71 -0.36 -0.49
C PRO A 172 -13.80 0.48 0.77
N PRO A 173 -13.19 0.05 1.90
CA PRO A 173 -12.96 0.92 3.05
C PRO A 173 -12.12 2.15 2.68
N PHE A 174 -12.48 3.33 3.19
CA PHE A 174 -11.75 4.58 2.95
C PHE A 174 -10.74 4.91 4.05
N MET A 175 -10.67 4.07 5.07
CA MET A 175 -9.65 4.08 6.12
C MET A 175 -9.04 2.69 6.22
N ILE A 176 -7.71 2.64 6.31
CA ILE A 176 -6.93 1.40 6.29
C ILE A 176 -5.86 1.40 7.38
N HIS A 177 -5.47 0.22 7.83
CA HIS A 177 -4.40 0.06 8.81
C HIS A 177 -3.02 0.41 8.24
N GLY A 178 -2.07 0.76 9.12
CA GLY A 178 -0.71 1.12 8.74
C GLY A 178 0.00 0.04 7.94
N ASN A 179 -0.16 -1.24 8.28
CA ASN A 179 0.45 -2.35 7.55
C ASN A 179 -0.06 -2.49 6.11
N VAL A 180 -1.30 -2.05 5.81
CA VAL A 180 -1.83 -1.99 4.44
C VAL A 180 -1.12 -0.89 3.67
N VAL A 181 -0.94 0.29 4.29
CA VAL A 181 -0.22 1.42 3.67
C VAL A 181 1.22 1.04 3.38
N GLU A 182 1.92 0.41 4.34
CA GLU A 182 3.30 -0.08 4.18
C GLU A 182 3.46 -1.09 3.02
N GLY A 183 2.39 -1.80 2.68
CA GLY A 183 2.38 -2.73 1.54
C GLY A 183 2.34 -2.06 0.16
N VAL A 184 2.00 -0.77 0.08
CA VAL A 184 1.78 -0.04 -1.18
C VAL A 184 2.64 1.23 -1.35
N MET A 185 3.30 1.70 -0.28
CA MET A 185 4.18 2.86 -0.35
C MET A 185 5.29 2.81 0.70
N SER A 186 6.34 3.61 0.49
CA SER A 186 7.43 3.73 1.45
C SER A 186 6.99 4.49 2.72
N GLN A 187 7.68 4.26 3.85
CA GLN A 187 7.43 5.00 5.09
C GLN A 187 7.57 6.53 4.90
N THR A 188 8.53 6.97 4.08
CA THR A 188 8.74 8.39 3.78
C THR A 188 7.53 8.97 3.06
N ASP A 189 7.00 8.27 2.05
CA ASP A 189 5.83 8.71 1.30
C ASP A 189 4.58 8.69 2.18
N MET A 190 4.43 7.65 3.02
CA MET A 190 3.34 7.54 3.98
C MET A 190 3.28 8.77 4.90
N ASP A 191 4.40 9.18 5.49
CA ASP A 191 4.49 10.34 6.37
C ASP A 191 4.23 11.67 5.62
N ALA A 192 4.67 11.74 4.37
CA ALA A 192 4.52 12.94 3.54
C ALA A 192 3.10 13.11 2.98
N MET A 193 2.42 12.01 2.62
CA MET A 193 1.20 12.03 1.82
C MET A 193 -0.07 11.66 2.59
N MET A 194 0.01 10.74 3.58
CA MET A 194 -1.18 10.16 4.21
C MET A 194 -1.65 10.94 5.42
N TYR A 195 -2.96 11.12 5.54
CA TYR A 195 -3.61 11.59 6.78
C TYR A 195 -3.79 10.42 7.73
N LYS A 196 -3.25 10.55 8.95
CA LYS A 196 -3.44 9.58 10.03
C LYS A 196 -4.53 10.05 10.99
N ILE A 197 -5.37 9.13 11.43
CA ILE A 197 -6.33 9.37 12.50
C ILE A 197 -5.59 9.36 13.85
N GLU A 198 -5.73 10.40 14.62
CA GLU A 198 -5.08 10.52 15.92
C GLU A 198 -5.65 9.48 16.90
N GLY A 199 -4.76 8.77 17.60
CA GLY A 199 -5.15 7.75 18.58
C GLY A 199 -5.53 6.38 17.99
N GLU A 200 -5.56 6.25 16.65
CA GLU A 200 -5.94 5.02 15.95
C GLU A 200 -4.83 4.54 15.02
N ASP A 201 -4.78 3.24 14.75
CA ASP A 201 -3.99 2.68 13.64
C ASP A 201 -4.80 2.72 12.34
N LEU A 202 -5.26 3.92 11.96
CA LEU A 202 -6.03 4.15 10.75
C LEU A 202 -5.50 5.36 9.97
N TYR A 203 -5.54 5.23 8.65
CA TYR A 203 -5.12 6.24 7.70
C TYR A 203 -6.22 6.44 6.66
N LEU A 204 -6.51 7.69 6.30
CA LEU A 204 -7.37 7.98 5.14
C LEU A 204 -6.64 7.57 3.87
N ILE A 205 -7.35 6.92 2.94
CA ILE A 205 -6.76 6.46 1.68
C ILE A 205 -6.38 7.63 0.77
N GLY A 206 -5.22 7.52 0.11
CA GLY A 206 -4.82 8.43 -0.97
C GLY A 206 -5.33 7.98 -2.35
N THR A 207 -5.87 6.77 -2.42
CA THR A 207 -6.49 6.12 -3.59
C THR A 207 -7.17 4.83 -3.14
N SER A 208 -8.25 4.43 -3.80
CA SER A 208 -8.90 3.13 -3.55
C SER A 208 -7.98 1.93 -3.86
N GLU A 209 -6.95 2.12 -4.68
CA GLU A 209 -5.92 1.12 -4.96
C GLU A 209 -5.35 0.52 -3.67
N HIS A 210 -5.06 1.34 -2.66
CA HIS A 210 -4.53 0.88 -1.38
C HIS A 210 -5.43 -0.15 -0.71
N SER A 211 -6.73 0.15 -0.59
CA SER A 211 -7.71 -0.76 0.01
C SER A 211 -7.95 -2.00 -0.84
N MET A 212 -7.97 -1.83 -2.17
CA MET A 212 -8.24 -2.92 -3.10
C MET A 212 -7.09 -3.93 -3.14
N ILE A 213 -5.83 -3.47 -3.07
CA ILE A 213 -4.67 -4.35 -2.94
C ILE A 213 -4.65 -4.98 -1.54
N GLY A 214 -4.96 -4.20 -0.50
CA GLY A 214 -5.07 -4.68 0.87
C GLY A 214 -6.08 -5.82 1.06
N LYS A 215 -7.10 -5.91 0.21
CA LYS A 215 -8.07 -7.02 0.18
C LYS A 215 -7.39 -8.40 0.04
N PHE A 216 -6.19 -8.45 -0.54
CA PHE A 216 -5.47 -9.69 -0.85
C PHE A 216 -4.33 -9.99 0.14
N ILE A 217 -4.17 -9.21 1.22
CA ILE A 217 -3.16 -9.47 2.25
C ILE A 217 -3.36 -10.87 2.82
N ASP A 218 -2.25 -11.63 2.93
CA ASP A 218 -2.21 -12.99 3.46
C ASP A 218 -3.15 -13.99 2.76
N GLN A 219 -3.55 -13.70 1.50
CA GLN A 219 -4.37 -14.60 0.69
C GLN A 219 -3.51 -15.39 -0.29
N ILE A 220 -3.77 -16.69 -0.37
CA ILE A 220 -3.29 -17.55 -1.46
C ILE A 220 -4.48 -17.76 -2.41
N LEU A 221 -4.42 -17.14 -3.59
CA LEU A 221 -5.49 -17.19 -4.56
C LEU A 221 -5.39 -18.45 -5.40
N PRO A 222 -6.51 -19.21 -5.60
CA PRO A 222 -6.56 -20.29 -6.55
C PRO A 222 -6.26 -19.77 -7.97
N THR A 223 -5.46 -20.51 -8.74
CA THR A 223 -5.07 -20.11 -10.10
C THR A 223 -6.28 -19.90 -11.02
N GLU A 224 -7.32 -20.71 -10.83
CA GLU A 224 -8.57 -20.65 -11.58
C GLU A 224 -9.42 -19.41 -11.27
N SER A 225 -9.13 -18.70 -10.18
CA SER A 225 -9.80 -17.43 -9.84
C SER A 225 -9.18 -16.21 -10.50
N LEU A 226 -8.09 -16.40 -11.25
CA LEU A 226 -7.37 -15.33 -11.93
C LEU A 226 -7.70 -15.28 -13.43
N PRO A 227 -7.74 -14.11 -14.05
CA PRO A 227 -7.54 -12.79 -13.45
C PRO A 227 -8.78 -12.31 -12.66
N GLN A 228 -8.55 -11.50 -11.62
CA GLN A 228 -9.61 -10.72 -11.00
C GLN A 228 -9.52 -9.28 -11.49
N THR A 229 -10.56 -8.81 -12.16
CA THR A 229 -10.66 -7.45 -12.70
C THR A 229 -11.63 -6.64 -11.84
N LEU A 230 -11.11 -5.63 -11.17
CA LEU A 230 -11.84 -4.84 -10.19
C LEU A 230 -11.79 -3.36 -10.57
N THR A 231 -12.88 -2.65 -10.38
CA THR A 231 -12.92 -1.20 -10.49
C THR A 231 -13.56 -0.61 -9.24
N SER A 232 -13.08 0.54 -8.78
CA SER A 232 -13.55 1.14 -7.54
C SER A 232 -13.54 2.65 -7.60
N TYR A 233 -14.60 3.25 -7.06
CA TYR A 233 -14.69 4.67 -6.76
C TYR A 233 -14.29 4.92 -5.31
N SER A 234 -13.59 6.02 -5.08
CA SER A 234 -13.40 6.54 -3.73
C SER A 234 -13.11 8.03 -3.70
N PRO A 235 -13.45 8.72 -2.59
CA PRO A 235 -12.72 9.91 -2.21
C PRO A 235 -11.26 9.55 -1.91
N CYS A 236 -10.37 10.49 -2.18
CA CYS A 236 -8.93 10.36 -1.97
C CYS A 236 -8.45 11.55 -1.16
N PHE A 237 -7.54 11.31 -0.21
CA PHE A 237 -7.02 12.31 0.71
C PHE A 237 -5.50 12.32 0.69
N ARG A 238 -4.90 13.46 0.29
CA ARG A 238 -3.44 13.61 0.22
C ARG A 238 -3.02 14.93 0.83
N LYS A 239 -1.92 14.90 1.61
CA LYS A 239 -1.34 16.12 2.20
C LYS A 239 -0.71 17.05 1.18
N GLU A 240 -0.42 16.59 -0.03
CA GLU A 240 0.18 17.33 -1.15
C GLU A 240 1.37 18.21 -0.72
N LYS A 241 2.19 17.74 0.22
CA LYS A 241 3.37 18.45 0.67
C LYS A 241 4.39 18.56 -0.46
N GLY A 242 4.82 19.79 -0.78
CA GLY A 242 5.82 20.05 -1.83
C GLY A 242 5.22 20.47 -3.18
N ALA A 243 3.88 20.61 -3.30
CA ALA A 243 3.28 21.29 -4.44
C ALA A 243 3.68 22.76 -4.44
N HIS A 244 4.13 23.28 -5.58
CA HIS A 244 4.54 24.68 -5.76
C HIS A 244 4.22 25.20 -7.16
N GLY A 245 3.98 26.52 -7.26
CA GLY A 245 3.79 27.19 -8.53
C GLY A 245 2.42 27.01 -9.15
N ILE A 246 2.36 26.68 -10.44
CA ILE A 246 1.09 26.58 -11.19
C ILE A 246 0.18 25.46 -10.67
N GLU A 247 0.74 24.44 -10.04
CA GLU A 247 0.00 23.32 -9.48
C GLU A 247 -0.84 23.70 -8.25
N GLU A 248 -0.48 24.77 -7.56
CA GLU A 248 -1.25 25.31 -6.42
C GLU A 248 -2.46 26.15 -6.87
N ARG A 249 -2.52 26.52 -8.16
CA ARG A 249 -3.59 27.37 -8.68
C ARG A 249 -4.85 26.55 -8.97
N GLY A 250 -5.98 26.95 -8.41
CA GLY A 250 -7.29 26.33 -8.61
C GLY A 250 -7.43 24.98 -7.91
N ILE A 251 -8.02 24.00 -8.60
CA ILE A 251 -8.31 22.65 -8.07
C ILE A 251 -7.51 21.55 -8.79
N TYR A 252 -6.36 21.88 -9.34
CA TYR A 252 -5.52 20.90 -10.04
C TYR A 252 -4.80 19.96 -9.05
N ARG A 253 -4.29 20.50 -7.93
CA ARG A 253 -3.63 19.73 -6.87
C ARG A 253 -4.23 20.12 -5.52
N ILE A 254 -5.00 19.22 -4.94
CA ILE A 254 -5.88 19.46 -3.81
C ILE A 254 -5.84 18.31 -2.81
N HIS A 255 -6.22 18.59 -1.56
CA HIS A 255 -6.16 17.62 -0.46
C HIS A 255 -7.24 16.55 -0.52
N GLN A 256 -8.37 16.83 -1.16
CA GLN A 256 -9.50 15.92 -1.32
C GLN A 256 -9.97 15.94 -2.79
N PHE A 257 -10.05 14.75 -3.40
CA PHE A 257 -10.56 14.56 -4.76
C PHE A 257 -11.20 13.18 -4.86
N GLU A 258 -11.88 12.91 -5.97
CA GLU A 258 -12.48 11.62 -6.26
C GLU A 258 -11.73 10.91 -7.38
N LYS A 259 -11.75 9.58 -7.33
CA LYS A 259 -11.02 8.75 -8.27
C LYS A 259 -11.77 7.45 -8.59
N GLN A 260 -11.77 7.08 -9.87
CA GLN A 260 -12.18 5.76 -10.33
C GLN A 260 -10.93 4.97 -10.72
N GLU A 261 -10.72 3.81 -10.08
CA GLU A 261 -9.55 2.96 -10.28
C GLU A 261 -9.85 1.72 -11.11
N MET A 262 -8.81 1.24 -11.80
CA MET A 262 -8.77 -0.05 -12.48
C MET A 262 -7.70 -0.92 -11.85
N ILE A 263 -8.06 -2.09 -11.34
CA ILE A 263 -7.15 -3.01 -10.66
C ILE A 263 -7.31 -4.40 -11.24
N VAL A 264 -6.18 -5.01 -11.60
CA VAL A 264 -6.15 -6.40 -12.07
C VAL A 264 -5.17 -7.20 -11.23
N VAL A 265 -5.68 -8.29 -10.64
CA VAL A 265 -4.86 -9.30 -10.00
C VAL A 265 -4.76 -10.48 -10.94
N CYS A 266 -3.57 -10.75 -11.47
CA CYS A 266 -3.33 -11.75 -12.49
C CYS A 266 -2.09 -12.60 -12.19
N LYS A 267 -1.83 -13.61 -13.01
CA LYS A 267 -0.56 -14.33 -12.97
C LYS A 267 0.59 -13.42 -13.41
N PRO A 268 1.82 -13.60 -12.89
CA PRO A 268 2.98 -12.78 -13.26
C PRO A 268 3.23 -12.72 -14.76
N GLU A 269 3.07 -13.84 -15.47
CA GLU A 269 3.24 -13.93 -16.93
C GLU A 269 2.23 -13.11 -17.74
N ASP A 270 1.05 -12.81 -17.16
CA ASP A 270 0.00 -12.02 -17.80
C ASP A 270 0.11 -10.51 -17.47
N SER A 271 1.03 -10.10 -16.60
CA SER A 271 1.15 -8.73 -16.10
C SER A 271 1.31 -7.71 -17.23
N LYS A 272 2.24 -7.96 -18.17
CA LYS A 272 2.48 -7.06 -19.30
C LYS A 272 1.25 -6.92 -20.20
N LYS A 273 0.55 -8.01 -20.47
CA LYS A 273 -0.70 -8.01 -21.25
C LYS A 273 -1.77 -7.15 -20.60
N TRP A 274 -1.95 -7.28 -19.28
CA TRP A 274 -2.92 -6.49 -18.55
C TRP A 274 -2.53 -5.03 -18.42
N TYR A 275 -1.23 -4.72 -18.28
CA TYR A 275 -0.74 -3.35 -18.33
C TYR A 275 -1.12 -2.66 -19.66
N ASP A 276 -0.86 -3.31 -20.80
CA ASP A 276 -1.21 -2.79 -22.12
C ASP A 276 -2.73 -2.66 -22.28
N GLN A 277 -3.50 -3.59 -21.73
CA GLN A 277 -4.97 -3.54 -21.79
C GLN A 277 -5.55 -2.39 -20.97
N LEU A 278 -5.04 -2.14 -19.75
CA LEU A 278 -5.45 -1.00 -18.93
C LEU A 278 -5.10 0.32 -19.59
N TRP A 279 -3.93 0.41 -20.20
CA TRP A 279 -3.54 1.55 -21.03
C TRP A 279 -4.55 1.79 -22.16
N GLN A 280 -4.91 0.74 -22.90
CA GLN A 280 -5.89 0.81 -23.98
C GLN A 280 -7.26 1.26 -23.49
N TYR A 281 -7.75 0.78 -22.34
CA TYR A 281 -9.01 1.23 -21.76
C TYR A 281 -8.98 2.71 -21.37
N SER A 282 -7.87 3.21 -20.84
CA SER A 282 -7.70 4.64 -20.58
C SER A 282 -7.83 5.47 -21.86
N VAL A 283 -7.15 5.04 -22.93
CA VAL A 283 -7.25 5.70 -24.25
C VAL A 283 -8.68 5.68 -24.79
N GLU A 284 -9.36 4.54 -24.72
CA GLU A 284 -10.75 4.42 -25.19
C GLU A 284 -11.70 5.32 -24.39
N LEU A 285 -11.54 5.37 -23.05
CA LEU A 285 -12.35 6.24 -22.19
C LEU A 285 -12.21 7.71 -22.59
N PHE A 286 -10.97 8.22 -22.67
CA PHE A 286 -10.73 9.61 -23.02
C PHE A 286 -11.20 9.96 -24.43
N ARG A 287 -10.97 9.08 -25.40
CA ARG A 287 -11.46 9.29 -26.78
C ARG A 287 -12.98 9.22 -26.92
N SER A 288 -13.67 8.62 -25.99
CA SER A 288 -15.15 8.60 -25.97
C SER A 288 -15.77 9.88 -25.42
N LEU A 289 -14.95 10.72 -24.78
CA LEU A 289 -15.37 12.02 -24.24
C LEU A 289 -15.07 13.20 -25.20
N ASP A 290 -14.34 12.93 -26.31
CA ASP A 290 -13.85 13.88 -27.33
C ASP A 290 -13.02 15.04 -26.77
#